data_ce7ac6dcbd49ea4e3b094541a0e67ee4
#
_entry.id   ce7ac6dcbd49ea4e3b094541a0e67ee4
#
_cell.length_a   1.000
_cell.length_b   1.000
_cell.length_c   1.000
_cell.angle_alpha   90.00
_cell.angle_beta   90.00
_cell.angle_gamma   90.00
#
_symmetry.space_group_name_H-M   'P 1'
#
loop_
_entity.id
_entity.type
_entity.pdbx_description
1 polymer ?
#
loop_
_entity_poly.entity_id
_entity_poly.type
_entity_poly.pdbx_seq_one_letter_code
_entity_poly.pdbx_strand_id
1 'polypeptide(L)'
;MESRMVKFYSKESNMVAIHAIPGHFATSHSHINYYIDITSLKTRIQEAKEVARVLHQKIGRVSYVDTIVCMDGTEVIGAFLAEEFEKRIWHLRTAMRQFMWFRRR
;
A
#
# COMPACT_ATOMS: atom_id res chain seq x y z
N MET A 1 -16.09 13.26 12.95
CA MET A 1 -15.59 12.73 11.72
C MET A 1 -15.50 11.24 11.74
N GLU A 2 -14.93 10.67 12.76
CA GLU A 2 -14.77 9.23 12.82
C GLU A 2 -16.09 8.48 12.84
N SER A 3 -17.14 9.08 13.38
CA SER A 3 -18.43 8.43 13.39
C SER A 3 -19.00 8.24 11.99
N ARG A 4 -18.46 8.92 11.00
CA ARG A 4 -18.90 8.79 9.63
C ARG A 4 -17.96 7.92 8.80
N MET A 5 -16.94 7.37 9.43
CA MET A 5 -15.98 6.55 8.73
C MET A 5 -16.59 5.21 8.34
N VAL A 6 -16.32 4.79 7.12
CA VAL A 6 -16.79 3.53 6.58
C VAL A 6 -15.59 2.66 6.26
N LYS A 7 -15.69 1.37 6.54
CA LYS A 7 -14.63 0.43 6.24
C LYS A 7 -15.00 -0.39 5.01
N PHE A 8 -14.03 -0.55 4.13
CA PHE A 8 -14.17 -1.43 2.98
C PHE A 8 -13.12 -2.52 3.10
N TYR A 9 -13.57 -3.76 3.14
CA TYR A 9 -12.67 -4.90 3.34
C TYR A 9 -12.26 -5.51 2.03
N SER A 10 -11.05 -6.03 1.99
CA SER A 10 -10.57 -6.77 0.84
C SER A 10 -11.34 -8.07 0.68
N LYS A 11 -11.57 -8.49 -0.55
CA LYS A 11 -12.21 -9.77 -0.80
C LYS A 11 -11.31 -10.92 -0.42
N GLU A 12 -10.01 -10.70 -0.47
CA GLU A 12 -9.05 -11.75 -0.18
C GLU A 12 -8.77 -11.92 1.30
N SER A 13 -9.05 -10.91 2.09
CA SER A 13 -8.75 -10.98 3.51
C SER A 13 -9.58 -9.95 4.27
N ASN A 14 -10.25 -10.37 5.32
CA ASN A 14 -10.98 -9.43 6.15
C ASN A 14 -10.09 -8.73 7.15
N MET A 15 -8.77 -8.99 7.11
CA MET A 15 -7.82 -8.20 7.88
C MET A 15 -7.35 -6.97 7.12
N VAL A 16 -7.61 -6.90 5.83
CA VAL A 16 -7.19 -5.77 5.01
C VAL A 16 -8.41 -4.92 4.73
N ALA A 17 -8.40 -3.71 5.24
CA ALA A 17 -9.51 -2.79 5.06
C ALA A 17 -8.98 -1.38 4.87
N ILE A 18 -9.69 -0.60 4.10
CA ILE A 18 -9.41 0.82 4.00
C ILE A 18 -10.54 1.56 4.68
N HIS A 19 -10.20 2.71 5.23
CA HIS A 19 -11.17 3.56 5.88
C HIS A 19 -11.48 4.73 4.95
N ALA A 20 -12.75 5.00 4.74
CA ALA A 20 -13.18 6.10 3.90
C ALA A 20 -14.07 7.01 4.71
N ILE A 21 -13.81 8.30 4.63
CA ILE A 21 -14.59 9.30 5.34
C ILE A 21 -15.34 10.11 4.30
N PRO A 22 -16.68 10.08 4.31
CA PRO A 22 -17.43 10.87 3.34
C PRO A 22 -17.33 12.35 3.64
N GLY A 23 -17.38 13.15 2.61
CA GLY A 23 -17.29 14.59 2.74
C GLY A 23 -16.90 15.21 1.42
N HIS A 24 -16.35 16.42 1.50
CA HIS A 24 -15.84 17.09 0.32
C HIS A 24 -14.40 17.49 0.62
N PHE A 25 -13.47 16.94 -0.12
CA PHE A 25 -12.06 17.13 0.14
C PHE A 25 -11.37 17.61 -1.14
N ALA A 26 -10.46 18.54 -0.99
CA ALA A 26 -9.68 19.04 -2.11
C ALA A 26 -8.27 18.50 -2.02
N THR A 27 -7.77 18.00 -3.12
CA THR A 27 -6.38 17.57 -3.22
C THR A 27 -5.66 18.55 -4.15
N SER A 28 -4.38 18.34 -4.33
CA SER A 28 -3.63 19.19 -5.26
C SER A 28 -4.06 18.99 -6.70
N HIS A 29 -4.80 17.94 -7.00
CA HIS A 29 -5.19 17.63 -8.37
C HIS A 29 -6.68 17.61 -8.60
N SER A 30 -7.49 17.44 -7.57
CA SER A 30 -8.92 17.29 -7.78
C SER A 30 -9.69 17.47 -6.48
N HIS A 31 -10.99 17.45 -6.59
CA HIS A 31 -11.89 17.40 -5.45
C HIS A 31 -12.48 16.00 -5.37
N ILE A 32 -12.56 15.46 -4.17
CA ILE A 32 -13.04 14.09 -3.99
C ILE A 32 -14.14 14.06 -2.94
N ASN A 33 -15.00 13.07 -3.04
CA ASN A 33 -16.12 12.92 -2.13
C ASN A 33 -15.80 12.06 -0.91
N TYR A 34 -14.68 11.38 -0.92
CA TYR A 34 -14.26 10.54 0.20
C TYR A 34 -12.79 10.76 0.45
N TYR A 35 -12.45 10.84 1.70
CA TYR A 35 -11.05 10.81 2.08
C TYR A 35 -10.69 9.36 2.39
N ILE A 36 -9.67 8.84 1.73
CA ILE A 36 -9.24 7.45 1.91
C ILE A 36 -8.07 7.44 2.89
N ASP A 37 -8.26 6.72 3.98
CA ASP A 37 -7.25 6.63 5.00
C ASP A 37 -6.72 5.20 5.06
N ILE A 38 -5.46 5.03 4.73
CA ILE A 38 -4.80 3.73 4.76
C ILE A 38 -3.70 3.68 5.81
N THR A 39 -3.75 4.60 6.76
CA THR A 39 -2.71 4.69 7.77
C THR A 39 -2.51 3.39 8.53
N SER A 40 -3.58 2.72 8.90
CA SER A 40 -3.44 1.49 9.66
C SER A 40 -2.80 0.38 8.84
N LEU A 41 -3.02 0.37 7.53
CA LEU A 41 -2.37 -0.63 6.68
C LEU A 41 -0.86 -0.41 6.62
N LYS A 42 -0.42 0.83 6.78
CA LYS A 42 0.99 1.16 6.70
C LYS A 42 1.72 1.00 8.02
N THR A 43 1.00 1.20 9.11
CA THR A 43 1.67 1.32 10.41
C THR A 43 1.39 0.17 11.37
N ARG A 44 0.31 -0.55 11.20
CA ARG A 44 0.01 -1.68 12.06
C ARG A 44 0.65 -2.92 11.47
N ILE A 45 1.50 -3.56 12.25
CA ILE A 45 2.34 -4.65 11.75
C ILE A 45 1.51 -5.78 11.15
N GLN A 46 0.47 -6.20 11.85
CA GLN A 46 -0.32 -7.33 11.36
C GLN A 46 -1.07 -6.98 10.07
N GLU A 47 -1.57 -5.77 9.97
CA GLU A 47 -2.27 -5.36 8.76
C GLU A 47 -1.31 -5.18 7.60
N ALA A 48 -0.14 -4.59 7.85
CA ALA A 48 0.86 -4.43 6.79
C ALA A 48 1.34 -5.78 6.28
N LYS A 49 1.52 -6.72 7.20
CA LYS A 49 1.95 -8.06 6.84
C LYS A 49 0.89 -8.75 5.98
N GLU A 50 -0.37 -8.57 6.33
CA GLU A 50 -1.44 -9.19 5.56
C GLU A 50 -1.59 -8.54 4.18
N VAL A 51 -1.40 -7.23 4.09
CA VAL A 51 -1.39 -6.55 2.80
C VAL A 51 -0.29 -7.13 1.91
N ALA A 52 0.90 -7.34 2.47
CA ALA A 52 2.00 -7.91 1.72
C ALA A 52 1.68 -9.31 1.23
N ARG A 53 1.03 -10.11 2.07
CA ARG A 53 0.64 -11.47 1.69
C ARG A 53 -0.34 -11.45 0.53
N VAL A 54 -1.34 -10.60 0.59
CA VAL A 54 -2.33 -10.50 -0.48
C VAL A 54 -1.69 -9.99 -1.77
N LEU A 55 -0.81 -9.00 -1.65
CA LEU A 55 -0.11 -8.48 -2.82
C LEU A 55 0.74 -9.56 -3.46
N HIS A 56 1.44 -10.34 -2.64
CA HIS A 56 2.27 -11.42 -3.17
C HIS A 56 1.42 -12.45 -3.91
N GLN A 57 0.24 -12.75 -3.40
CA GLN A 57 -0.65 -13.67 -4.09
C GLN A 57 -1.06 -13.15 -5.45
N LYS A 58 -1.27 -11.84 -5.56
CA LYS A 58 -1.72 -11.25 -6.82
C LYS A 58 -0.61 -11.11 -7.83
N ILE A 59 0.61 -10.87 -7.37
CA ILE A 59 1.72 -10.63 -8.29
C ILE A 59 2.76 -11.74 -8.28
N GLY A 60 2.55 -12.77 -7.51
CA GLY A 60 3.54 -13.83 -7.33
C GLY A 60 3.89 -14.60 -8.57
N ARG A 61 3.09 -14.49 -9.60
CA ARG A 61 3.37 -15.17 -10.86
C ARG A 61 4.24 -14.38 -11.80
N VAL A 62 4.52 -13.14 -11.45
CA VAL A 62 5.43 -12.33 -12.25
C VAL A 62 6.81 -12.93 -12.11
N SER A 63 7.47 -13.15 -13.23
CA SER A 63 8.66 -13.95 -13.21
C SER A 63 9.86 -13.29 -12.60
N TYR A 64 9.96 -11.98 -12.65
CA TYR A 64 11.11 -11.37 -12.14
C TYR A 64 10.83 -10.16 -11.32
N VAL A 65 11.05 -10.19 -10.05
CA VAL A 65 11.05 -9.02 -9.16
C VAL A 65 12.32 -9.12 -8.32
N ASP A 66 13.21 -8.19 -8.47
CA ASP A 66 14.41 -8.18 -7.63
C ASP A 66 14.52 -6.90 -6.81
N THR A 67 13.65 -5.94 -7.05
CA THR A 67 13.67 -4.67 -6.31
C THR A 67 12.25 -4.24 -6.02
N ILE A 68 12.02 -3.80 -4.80
CA ILE A 68 10.74 -3.21 -4.42
C ILE A 68 10.99 -1.74 -4.11
N VAL A 69 10.21 -0.88 -4.73
CA VAL A 69 10.29 0.55 -4.46
C VAL A 69 9.08 0.94 -3.62
N CYS A 70 9.34 1.45 -2.44
CA CYS A 70 8.29 1.84 -1.51
C CYS A 70 8.07 3.33 -1.61
N MET A 71 6.84 3.70 -1.88
CA MET A 71 6.52 5.10 -1.84
C MET A 71 6.30 5.51 -0.40
N ASP A 72 6.41 6.80 -0.22
CA ASP A 72 6.27 7.46 1.04
C ASP A 72 5.44 6.74 2.07
N GLY A 73 6.03 6.26 3.12
CA GLY A 73 5.30 5.67 4.24
C GLY A 73 4.89 4.22 4.06
N THR A 74 5.30 3.55 2.98
CA THR A 74 4.91 2.16 2.78
C THR A 74 6.05 1.18 2.97
N GLU A 75 7.10 1.59 3.66
CA GLU A 75 8.29 0.75 3.82
C GLU A 75 8.02 -0.51 4.60
N VAL A 76 7.11 -0.47 5.57
CA VAL A 76 6.78 -1.65 6.35
C VAL A 76 6.13 -2.71 5.47
N ILE A 77 5.17 -2.28 4.64
CA ILE A 77 4.54 -3.19 3.69
C ILE A 77 5.59 -3.74 2.73
N GLY A 78 6.48 -2.88 2.25
CA GLY A 78 7.53 -3.30 1.33
C GLY A 78 8.45 -4.33 1.92
N ALA A 79 8.81 -4.16 3.19
CA ALA A 79 9.68 -5.13 3.86
C ALA A 79 9.01 -6.49 3.98
N PHE A 80 7.73 -6.51 4.36
CA PHE A 80 7.03 -7.78 4.43
C PHE A 80 6.82 -8.40 3.06
N LEU A 81 6.61 -7.58 2.05
CA LEU A 81 6.46 -8.08 0.70
C LEU A 81 7.78 -8.69 0.21
N ALA A 82 8.91 -8.05 0.54
CA ALA A 82 10.20 -8.61 0.19
C ALA A 82 10.41 -9.97 0.84
N GLU A 83 9.94 -10.12 2.07
CA GLU A 83 10.04 -11.38 2.76
C GLU A 83 9.19 -12.46 2.09
N GLU A 84 8.04 -12.09 1.56
CA GLU A 84 7.18 -13.04 0.84
C GLU A 84 7.85 -13.56 -0.42
N PHE A 85 8.64 -12.74 -1.09
CA PHE A 85 9.40 -13.17 -2.25
C PHE A 85 10.66 -13.93 -1.87
N GLU A 86 10.96 -13.98 -0.61
CA GLU A 86 12.12 -14.68 -0.06
C GLU A 86 13.43 -14.15 -0.65
N LYS A 87 14.25 -15.01 -1.21
CA LYS A 87 15.58 -14.59 -1.65
C LYS A 87 15.59 -13.91 -3.01
N ARG A 88 14.44 -13.75 -3.63
CA ARG A 88 14.42 -13.12 -4.95
C ARG A 88 14.60 -11.63 -4.91
N ILE A 89 14.31 -11.01 -3.78
CA ILE A 89 14.38 -9.56 -3.66
C ILE A 89 15.75 -9.17 -3.13
N TRP A 90 16.47 -8.41 -3.94
CA TRP A 90 17.80 -7.96 -3.58
C TRP A 90 17.82 -6.56 -3.00
N HIS A 91 16.85 -5.73 -3.36
CA HIS A 91 16.85 -4.34 -2.94
C HIS A 91 15.49 -3.89 -2.50
N LEU A 92 15.48 -3.09 -1.44
CA LEU A 92 14.30 -2.38 -1.01
C LEU A 92 14.65 -0.90 -1.03
N ARG A 93 13.96 -0.13 -1.82
CA ARG A 93 14.27 1.28 -1.99
C ARG A 93 13.07 2.11 -1.64
N THR A 94 13.32 3.33 -1.26
CA THR A 94 12.26 4.29 -0.95
C THR A 94 12.28 5.39 -2.00
N ALA A 95 11.11 5.77 -2.46
CA ALA A 95 10.99 6.87 -3.40
C ALA A 95 10.02 7.90 -2.84
N MET A 96 10.37 9.16 -2.96
CA MET A 96 9.45 10.22 -2.62
C MET A 96 8.53 10.47 -3.79
N ARG A 97 7.35 11.03 -3.49
CA ARG A 97 6.34 11.21 -4.51
C ARG A 97 6.83 11.93 -5.73
N GLN A 98 7.65 12.94 -5.55
CA GLN A 98 8.07 13.73 -6.68
C GLN A 98 9.05 13.00 -7.58
N PHE A 99 9.56 11.84 -7.17
CA PHE A 99 10.48 11.10 -8.00
C PHE A 99 9.89 9.91 -8.65
N MET A 100 8.56 9.72 -8.51
CA MET A 100 8.03 8.58 -8.93
C MET A 100 8.01 8.40 -10.31
N TRP A 101 8.17 9.34 -11.10
CA TRP A 101 7.98 9.10 -12.38
C TRP A 101 9.00 9.46 -13.23
N PHE A 102 10.08 9.63 -12.85
CA PHE A 102 10.85 10.02 -13.71
C PHE A 102 11.50 9.03 -14.29
N ARG A 103 11.62 8.36 -14.72
CA ARG A 103 12.23 7.63 -15.44
C ARG A 103 12.23 6.52 -15.71
N ARG A 104 12.38 6.03 -16.47
CA ARG A 104 12.48 4.95 -16.78
C ARG A 104 13.55 4.78 -17.57
N ARG A 105 14.16 4.24 -17.72
CA ARG A 105 15.14 4.05 -18.48
C ARG A 105 15.40 3.05 -18.72
#